data_4d8cdd451c39a5aa3d31690482cef2cd
#
_entry.id   4d8cdd451c39a5aa3d31690482cef2cd
#
_cell.length_a   1.000
_cell.length_b   1.000
_cell.length_c   1.000
_cell.angle_alpha   90.00
_cell.angle_beta   90.00
_cell.angle_gamma   90.00
#
_symmetry.space_group_name_H-M   'P 1'
#
loop_
_entity.id
_entity.type
_entity.pdbx_description
1 polymer ?
#
loop_
_entity_poly.entity_id
_entity_poly.type
_entity_poly.pdbx_seq_one_letter_code
_entity_poly.pdbx_strand_id
1 'polypeptide(L)'
;MFALWMFGSAVEYRWGAKRFLFFYIFCGVGAGLLQEMAQLGGFYMMAYDQIPQFSVSDTMALAYNSRDYLNMLTTVGASGAIYAVMLAFGMTFPNERIFIFPIPFPIKSKWFVVICVAIELISSFASSNDGVAHLAHLGGMLFGYILIRYWRRRPYVNPRGFTGHEMFDNMRRKWSRDRSHYQRRPKNQASRETDWE
;
A
#
# COMPACT_ATOMS: atom_id res chain seq x y z
N MET A 1 -2.71 6.28 -6.54
CA MET A 1 -2.71 5.24 -7.61
C MET A 1 -1.30 4.86 -8.08
N PHE A 2 -0.34 5.78 -8.20
CA PHE A 2 1.05 5.46 -8.59
C PHE A 2 1.72 4.44 -7.66
N ALA A 3 1.60 4.62 -6.35
CA ALA A 3 2.16 3.69 -5.36
C ALA A 3 1.58 2.26 -5.49
N LEU A 4 0.27 2.15 -5.74
CA LEU A 4 -0.36 0.86 -5.97
C LEU A 4 0.19 0.19 -7.24
N TRP A 5 0.37 0.94 -8.32
CA TRP A 5 0.95 0.41 -9.55
C TRP A 5 2.40 -0.03 -9.34
N MET A 6 3.22 0.78 -8.68
CA MET A 6 4.65 0.53 -8.50
C MET A 6 4.92 -0.66 -7.54
N PHE A 7 4.32 -0.64 -6.36
CA PHE A 7 4.53 -1.68 -5.34
C PHE A 7 3.61 -2.88 -5.53
N GLY A 8 2.36 -2.62 -5.97
CA GLY A 8 1.35 -3.65 -6.14
C GLY A 8 1.70 -4.63 -7.23
N SER A 9 2.15 -4.18 -8.41
CA SER A 9 2.55 -5.06 -9.50
C SER A 9 3.69 -6.01 -9.12
N ALA A 10 4.66 -5.57 -8.33
CA ALA A 10 5.74 -6.42 -7.85
C ALA A 10 5.24 -7.50 -6.87
N VAL A 11 4.34 -7.11 -5.94
CA VAL A 11 3.74 -8.04 -4.97
C VAL A 11 2.80 -9.01 -5.66
N GLU A 12 1.95 -8.52 -6.58
CA GLU A 12 1.05 -9.34 -7.38
C GLU A 12 1.80 -10.38 -8.21
N TYR A 13 2.86 -9.97 -8.87
CA TYR A 13 3.69 -10.88 -9.64
C TYR A 13 4.26 -12.02 -8.78
N ARG A 14 4.66 -11.71 -7.55
CA ARG A 14 5.25 -12.69 -6.62
C ARG A 14 4.23 -13.62 -5.99
N TRP A 15 3.03 -13.11 -5.66
CA TRP A 15 2.00 -13.85 -4.93
C TRP A 15 0.91 -14.43 -5.83
N GLY A 16 0.75 -13.90 -7.03
CA GLY A 16 -0.34 -14.15 -7.96
C GLY A 16 -1.56 -13.25 -7.71
N ALA A 17 -2.30 -12.95 -8.79
CA ALA A 17 -3.41 -11.98 -8.79
C ALA A 17 -4.49 -12.29 -7.74
N LYS A 18 -4.92 -13.55 -7.60
CA LYS A 18 -5.98 -13.94 -6.65
C LYS A 18 -5.59 -13.64 -5.20
N ARG A 19 -4.35 -13.96 -4.82
CA ARG A 19 -3.85 -13.73 -3.46
C ARG A 19 -3.60 -12.26 -3.19
N PHE A 20 -3.10 -11.52 -4.18
CA PHE A 20 -2.92 -10.09 -4.11
C PHE A 20 -4.27 -9.36 -3.95
N LEU A 21 -5.27 -9.70 -4.75
CA LEU A 21 -6.60 -9.10 -4.68
C LEU A 21 -7.26 -9.36 -3.32
N PHE A 22 -7.19 -10.59 -2.84
CA PHE A 22 -7.69 -10.93 -1.49
C PHE A 22 -6.99 -10.09 -0.41
N PHE A 23 -5.67 -9.98 -0.47
CA PHE A 23 -4.89 -9.16 0.45
C PHE A 23 -5.32 -7.70 0.43
N TYR A 24 -5.46 -7.13 -0.77
CA TYR A 24 -5.83 -5.73 -0.97
C TYR A 24 -7.21 -5.42 -0.38
N ILE A 25 -8.21 -6.24 -0.71
CA ILE A 25 -9.58 -6.07 -0.21
C ILE A 25 -9.62 -6.28 1.31
N PHE A 26 -8.99 -7.34 1.82
CA PHE A 26 -8.97 -7.65 3.25
C PHE A 26 -8.36 -6.51 4.07
N CYS A 27 -7.22 -5.99 3.64
CA CYS A 27 -6.55 -4.88 4.32
C CYS A 27 -7.35 -3.58 4.21
N GLY A 28 -8.01 -3.32 3.09
CA GLY A 28 -8.88 -2.17 2.91
C GLY A 28 -10.09 -2.18 3.84
N VAL A 29 -10.78 -3.31 3.92
CA VAL A 29 -11.90 -3.50 4.85
C VAL A 29 -11.42 -3.38 6.30
N GLY A 30 -10.29 -4.02 6.63
CA GLY A 30 -9.71 -3.94 7.97
C GLY A 30 -9.31 -2.51 8.38
N ALA A 31 -8.75 -1.75 7.45
CA ALA A 31 -8.42 -0.34 7.65
C ALA A 31 -9.68 0.50 7.94
N GLY A 32 -10.74 0.29 7.15
CA GLY A 32 -12.03 0.97 7.36
C GLY A 32 -12.65 0.63 8.73
N LEU A 33 -12.67 -0.64 9.09
CA LEU A 33 -13.21 -1.06 10.40
C LEU A 33 -12.44 -0.43 11.56
N LEU A 34 -11.10 -0.37 11.51
CA LEU A 34 -10.32 0.29 12.56
C LEU A 34 -10.57 1.79 12.60
N GLN A 35 -10.74 2.42 11.45
CA GLN A 35 -11.09 3.83 11.38
C GLN A 35 -12.43 4.10 12.04
N GLU A 36 -13.48 3.34 11.70
CA GLU A 36 -14.81 3.49 12.29
C GLU A 36 -14.77 3.25 13.82
N MET A 37 -14.05 2.23 14.27
CA MET A 37 -13.87 1.99 15.70
C MET A 37 -13.14 3.15 16.40
N ALA A 38 -12.14 3.73 15.79
CA ALA A 38 -11.41 4.86 16.36
C ALA A 38 -12.29 6.13 16.42
N GLN A 39 -13.08 6.40 15.39
CA GLN A 39 -14.04 7.51 15.37
C GLN A 39 -15.11 7.34 16.45
N LEU A 40 -15.69 6.15 16.53
CA LEU A 40 -16.71 5.86 17.54
C LEU A 40 -16.14 5.97 18.96
N GLY A 41 -14.93 5.46 19.19
CA GLY A 41 -14.22 5.58 20.46
C GLY A 41 -13.91 7.02 20.84
N GLY A 42 -13.43 7.83 19.89
CA GLY A 42 -13.18 9.25 20.09
C GLY A 42 -14.46 10.03 20.43
N PHE A 43 -15.54 9.71 19.71
CA PHE A 43 -16.85 10.30 19.97
C PHE A 43 -17.39 9.92 21.35
N TYR A 44 -17.23 8.64 21.75
CA TYR A 44 -17.61 8.18 23.10
C TYR A 44 -16.82 8.92 24.18
N MET A 45 -15.51 9.05 24.04
CA MET A 45 -14.67 9.76 25.03
C MET A 45 -15.08 11.23 25.16
N MET A 46 -15.35 11.89 24.03
CA MET A 46 -15.81 13.30 24.01
C MET A 46 -17.17 13.47 24.68
N ALA A 47 -18.09 12.55 24.43
CA ALA A 47 -19.43 12.58 25.04
C ALA A 47 -19.41 12.24 26.53
N TYR A 48 -18.56 11.30 26.95
CA TYR A 48 -18.38 10.91 28.35
C TYR A 48 -17.83 12.06 29.21
N ASP A 49 -16.93 12.87 28.69
CA ASP A 49 -16.40 14.07 29.36
C ASP A 49 -17.50 15.12 29.63
N GLN A 50 -18.53 15.17 28.78
CA GLN A 50 -19.63 16.14 28.91
C GLN A 50 -20.77 15.59 29.81
N ILE A 51 -21.01 14.30 29.82
CA ILE A 51 -22.14 13.63 30.50
C ILE A 51 -21.63 12.34 31.20
N PRO A 52 -21.30 12.39 32.50
CA PRO A 52 -20.68 11.26 33.21
C PRO A 52 -21.52 9.96 33.30
N GLN A 53 -22.80 9.99 32.95
CA GLN A 53 -23.70 8.80 32.94
C GLN A 53 -23.96 8.28 31.51
N PHE A 54 -23.14 8.69 30.55
CA PHE A 54 -23.30 8.35 29.14
C PHE A 54 -22.98 6.88 28.88
N SER A 55 -23.94 6.13 28.33
CA SER A 55 -23.80 4.71 28.02
C SER A 55 -23.32 4.49 26.57
N VAL A 56 -22.77 3.31 26.29
CA VAL A 56 -22.43 2.89 24.93
C VAL A 56 -23.67 2.87 24.02
N SER A 57 -24.85 2.51 24.55
CA SER A 57 -26.12 2.56 23.81
C SER A 57 -26.48 3.99 23.39
N ASP A 58 -26.22 4.96 24.28
CA ASP A 58 -26.52 6.37 24.01
C ASP A 58 -25.55 6.94 22.96
N THR A 59 -24.32 6.44 22.94
CA THR A 59 -23.33 6.75 21.88
C THR A 59 -23.85 6.33 20.51
N MET A 60 -24.39 5.12 20.41
CA MET A 60 -24.94 4.60 19.15
C MET A 60 -26.16 5.43 18.70
N ALA A 61 -27.08 5.78 19.62
CA ALA A 61 -28.24 6.58 19.34
C ALA A 61 -27.85 8.02 18.90
N LEU A 62 -26.86 8.60 19.58
CA LEU A 62 -26.37 9.94 19.26
C LEU A 62 -25.60 9.93 17.92
N ALA A 63 -24.78 8.93 17.66
CA ALA A 63 -24.09 8.74 16.38
C ALA A 63 -25.10 8.59 15.23
N TYR A 64 -26.19 7.84 15.44
CA TYR A 64 -27.25 7.70 14.46
C TYR A 64 -27.95 9.03 14.16
N ASN A 65 -28.21 9.83 15.17
CA ASN A 65 -28.85 11.15 15.02
C ASN A 65 -27.90 12.22 14.45
N SER A 66 -26.58 12.02 14.62
CA SER A 66 -25.53 12.93 14.14
C SER A 66 -24.87 12.45 12.84
N ARG A 67 -25.59 11.68 12.03
CA ARG A 67 -25.08 11.05 10.79
C ARG A 67 -24.42 12.07 9.84
N ASP A 68 -24.99 13.25 9.71
CA ASP A 68 -24.46 14.30 8.83
C ASP A 68 -23.09 14.80 9.31
N TYR A 69 -22.90 14.95 10.61
CA TYR A 69 -21.62 15.29 11.22
C TYR A 69 -20.59 14.17 11.05
N LEU A 70 -20.98 12.93 11.29
CA LEU A 70 -20.10 11.76 11.11
C LEU A 70 -19.73 11.54 9.64
N ASN A 71 -20.65 11.79 8.71
CA ASN A 71 -20.37 11.74 7.28
C ASN A 71 -19.35 12.80 6.82
N MET A 72 -19.28 13.95 7.47
CA MET A 72 -18.24 14.94 7.22
C MET A 72 -16.85 14.46 7.65
N LEU A 73 -16.79 13.57 8.64
CA LEU A 73 -15.55 12.95 9.12
C LEU A 73 -15.18 11.67 8.35
N THR A 74 -16.03 11.24 7.41
CA THR A 74 -15.81 10.00 6.66
C THR A 74 -14.63 10.19 5.70
N THR A 75 -13.52 9.60 6.04
CA THR A 75 -12.37 9.47 5.15
C THR A 75 -12.57 8.26 4.25
N VAL A 76 -12.99 8.48 3.02
CA VAL A 76 -13.12 7.42 2.02
C VAL A 76 -11.82 7.32 1.23
N GLY A 77 -11.14 6.21 1.33
CA GLY A 77 -9.95 6.00 0.52
C GLY A 77 -9.40 4.58 0.57
N ALA A 78 -8.94 4.11 -0.57
CA ALA A 78 -8.15 2.89 -0.69
C ALA A 78 -6.73 3.05 -0.08
N SER A 79 -6.43 4.17 0.57
CA SER A 79 -5.10 4.50 1.07
C SER A 79 -4.60 3.50 2.11
N GLY A 80 -5.46 3.05 3.03
CA GLY A 80 -5.10 2.02 4.01
C GLY A 80 -4.67 0.71 3.35
N ALA A 81 -5.37 0.27 2.30
CA ALA A 81 -4.97 -0.89 1.51
C ALA A 81 -3.65 -0.65 0.76
N ILE A 82 -3.40 0.56 0.26
CA ILE A 82 -2.14 0.92 -0.42
C ILE A 82 -0.97 0.87 0.57
N TYR A 83 -1.14 1.39 1.79
CA TYR A 83 -0.13 1.29 2.85
C TYR A 83 0.16 -0.17 3.24
N ALA A 84 -0.87 -1.03 3.27
CA ALA A 84 -0.68 -2.47 3.45
C ALA A 84 0.13 -3.10 2.30
N VAL A 85 -0.10 -2.69 1.05
CA VAL A 85 0.68 -3.15 -0.12
C VAL A 85 2.13 -2.68 -0.04
N MET A 86 2.38 -1.45 0.41
CA MET A 86 3.74 -0.94 0.64
C MET A 86 4.46 -1.75 1.72
N LEU A 87 3.77 -2.07 2.82
CA LEU A 87 4.27 -2.98 3.84
C LEU A 87 4.58 -4.37 3.26
N ALA A 88 3.65 -4.92 2.47
CA ALA A 88 3.83 -6.22 1.82
C ALA A 88 5.04 -6.24 0.90
N PHE A 89 5.27 -5.17 0.15
CA PHE A 89 6.45 -5.02 -0.68
C PHE A 89 7.73 -5.02 0.18
N GLY A 90 7.81 -4.21 1.23
CA GLY A 90 8.97 -4.15 2.11
C GLY A 90 9.27 -5.47 2.84
N MET A 91 8.22 -6.23 3.19
CA MET A 91 8.37 -7.54 3.80
C MET A 91 8.73 -8.66 2.81
N THR A 92 8.31 -8.53 1.55
CA THR A 92 8.58 -9.52 0.49
C THR A 92 9.96 -9.30 -0.13
N PHE A 93 10.37 -8.05 -0.28
CA PHE A 93 11.61 -7.62 -0.94
C PHE A 93 12.47 -6.70 -0.05
N PRO A 94 12.92 -7.13 1.14
CA PRO A 94 13.49 -6.23 2.16
C PRO A 94 14.81 -5.58 1.74
N ASN A 95 15.55 -6.17 0.81
CA ASN A 95 16.86 -5.70 0.36
C ASN A 95 16.84 -4.97 -0.98
N GLU A 96 15.67 -4.91 -1.65
CA GLU A 96 15.53 -4.17 -2.89
C GLU A 96 15.73 -2.67 -2.65
N ARG A 97 16.39 -2.03 -3.60
CA ARG A 97 16.68 -0.60 -3.56
C ARG A 97 15.62 0.16 -4.32
N ILE A 98 14.94 1.09 -3.64
CA ILE A 98 13.91 1.93 -4.21
C ILE A 98 14.49 3.34 -4.40
N PHE A 99 14.29 3.90 -5.60
CA PHE A 99 14.53 5.31 -5.86
C PHE A 99 13.22 6.07 -5.64
N ILE A 100 13.22 7.00 -4.68
CA ILE A 100 12.07 7.83 -4.35
C ILE A 100 12.41 9.26 -4.73
N PHE A 101 11.73 9.77 -5.76
CA PHE A 101 11.88 11.19 -6.08
C PHE A 101 11.30 12.05 -4.93
N PRO A 102 11.99 13.10 -4.46
CA PRO A 102 13.22 13.74 -4.97
C PRO A 102 14.53 13.24 -4.31
N ILE A 103 14.52 12.11 -3.59
CA ILE A 103 15.70 11.62 -2.87
C ILE A 103 16.70 11.00 -3.85
N PRO A 104 17.94 11.54 -3.97
CA PRO A 104 18.92 11.07 -4.97
C PRO A 104 19.59 9.74 -4.61
N PHE A 105 19.30 9.19 -3.41
CA PHE A 105 19.94 7.97 -2.93
C PHE A 105 18.94 6.79 -2.89
N PRO A 106 19.37 5.58 -3.35
CA PRO A 106 18.53 4.40 -3.25
C PRO A 106 18.40 3.94 -1.80
N ILE A 107 17.17 3.84 -1.30
CA ILE A 107 16.85 3.36 0.05
C ILE A 107 16.43 1.89 -0.04
N LYS A 108 16.86 1.05 0.91
CA LYS A 108 16.37 -0.33 1.00
C LYS A 108 14.89 -0.33 1.39
N SER A 109 14.10 -1.15 0.72
CA SER A 109 12.65 -1.27 0.89
C SER A 109 12.22 -1.42 2.36
N LYS A 110 12.93 -2.19 3.17
CA LYS A 110 12.64 -2.33 4.61
C LYS A 110 12.71 -1.01 5.36
N TRP A 111 13.70 -0.16 5.07
CA TRP A 111 13.84 1.14 5.72
C TRP A 111 12.79 2.13 5.24
N PHE A 112 12.44 2.08 3.97
CA PHE A 112 11.33 2.87 3.43
C PHE A 112 10.04 2.61 4.20
N VAL A 113 9.68 1.33 4.40
CA VAL A 113 8.46 0.97 5.16
C VAL A 113 8.56 1.42 6.62
N VAL A 114 9.72 1.26 7.28
CA VAL A 114 9.91 1.73 8.67
C VAL A 114 9.70 3.25 8.76
N ILE A 115 10.23 4.01 7.81
CA ILE A 115 10.05 5.47 7.75
C ILE A 115 8.58 5.81 7.56
N CYS A 116 7.87 5.14 6.65
CA CYS A 116 6.43 5.37 6.44
C CYS A 116 5.63 5.10 7.73
N VAL A 117 5.88 3.98 8.41
CA VAL A 117 5.22 3.66 9.69
C VAL A 117 5.52 4.72 10.74
N ALA A 118 6.77 5.17 10.85
CA ALA A 118 7.16 6.20 11.81
C ALA A 118 6.47 7.54 11.54
N ILE A 119 6.39 7.95 10.28
CA ILE A 119 5.68 9.17 9.86
C ILE A 119 4.21 9.07 10.25
N GLU A 120 3.53 7.96 9.92
CA GLU A 120 2.11 7.77 10.24
C GLU A 120 1.86 7.79 11.76
N LEU A 121 2.73 7.15 12.54
CA LEU A 121 2.64 7.19 14.00
C LEU A 121 2.80 8.60 14.55
N ILE A 122 3.85 9.31 14.14
CA ILE A 122 4.09 10.70 14.59
C ILE A 122 2.93 11.61 14.20
N SER A 123 2.46 11.49 12.96
CA SER A 123 1.33 12.29 12.46
C SER A 123 0.02 11.99 13.20
N SER A 124 -0.21 10.73 13.57
CA SER A 124 -1.38 10.32 14.37
C SER A 124 -1.42 11.00 15.75
N PHE A 125 -0.26 11.26 16.35
CA PHE A 125 -0.17 11.96 17.65
C PHE A 125 -0.10 13.49 17.52
N ALA A 126 0.42 14.01 16.40
CA ALA A 126 0.63 15.44 16.22
C ALA A 126 -0.62 16.19 15.73
N SER A 127 -1.52 15.51 15.00
CA SER A 127 -2.71 16.11 14.38
C SER A 127 -3.98 15.76 15.14
N SER A 128 -4.56 16.74 15.82
CA SER A 128 -5.83 16.55 16.54
C SER A 128 -7.04 16.35 15.62
N ASN A 129 -7.02 16.87 14.38
CA ASN A 129 -8.14 16.77 13.45
C ASN A 129 -7.98 15.66 12.39
N ASP A 130 -6.75 15.33 11.96
CA ASP A 130 -6.48 14.36 10.91
C ASP A 130 -5.98 13.00 11.45
N GLY A 131 -5.86 12.86 12.77
CA GLY A 131 -5.34 11.64 13.43
C GLY A 131 -6.09 10.37 13.05
N VAL A 132 -7.36 10.48 12.71
CA VAL A 132 -8.20 9.34 12.31
C VAL A 132 -7.76 8.75 10.96
N ALA A 133 -7.37 9.60 10.00
CA ALA A 133 -6.89 9.13 8.70
C ALA A 133 -5.57 8.35 8.81
N HIS A 134 -4.66 8.81 9.69
CA HIS A 134 -3.41 8.10 9.99
C HIS A 134 -3.65 6.74 10.66
N LEU A 135 -4.68 6.63 11.53
CA LEU A 135 -5.09 5.36 12.12
C LEU A 135 -5.60 4.36 11.07
N ALA A 136 -6.30 4.82 10.03
CA ALA A 136 -6.70 3.94 8.93
C ALA A 136 -5.50 3.37 8.16
N HIS A 137 -4.46 4.20 7.93
CA HIS A 137 -3.22 3.74 7.29
C HIS A 137 -2.49 2.70 8.15
N LEU A 138 -2.32 2.99 9.44
CA LEU A 138 -1.73 2.06 10.40
C LEU A 138 -2.57 0.78 10.52
N GLY A 139 -3.91 0.91 10.50
CA GLY A 139 -4.83 -0.22 10.48
C GLY A 139 -4.61 -1.13 9.29
N GLY A 140 -4.55 -0.57 8.09
CA GLY A 140 -4.25 -1.33 6.87
C GLY A 140 -2.93 -2.08 6.96
N MET A 141 -1.87 -1.41 7.45
CA MET A 141 -0.57 -2.05 7.66
C MET A 141 -0.61 -3.15 8.73
N LEU A 142 -1.36 -2.97 9.82
CA LEU A 142 -1.52 -3.98 10.88
C LEU A 142 -2.19 -5.25 10.34
N PHE A 143 -3.33 -5.11 9.65
CA PHE A 143 -4.01 -6.25 9.02
C PHE A 143 -3.12 -6.92 7.97
N GLY A 144 -2.41 -6.12 7.18
CA GLY A 144 -1.43 -6.61 6.21
C GLY A 144 -0.31 -7.42 6.88
N TYR A 145 0.24 -6.92 7.98
CA TYR A 145 1.27 -7.62 8.74
C TYR A 145 0.78 -8.97 9.28
N ILE A 146 -0.40 -8.97 9.91
CA ILE A 146 -1.01 -10.19 10.47
C ILE A 146 -1.21 -11.23 9.37
N LEU A 147 -1.77 -10.82 8.22
CA LEU A 147 -2.06 -11.71 7.11
C LEU A 147 -0.78 -12.28 6.48
N ILE A 148 0.24 -11.47 6.28
CA ILE A 148 1.54 -11.91 5.77
C ILE A 148 2.20 -12.88 6.75
N ARG A 149 2.14 -12.59 8.05
CA ARG A 149 2.69 -13.45 9.11
C ARG A 149 1.98 -14.80 9.14
N TYR A 150 0.67 -14.81 8.99
CA TYR A 150 -0.14 -16.03 8.89
C TYR A 150 0.26 -16.85 7.65
N TRP A 151 0.43 -16.20 6.50
CA TRP A 151 0.83 -16.87 5.26
C TRP A 151 2.26 -17.39 5.26
N ARG A 152 3.18 -16.73 5.95
CA ARG A 152 4.56 -17.23 6.10
C ARG A 152 4.63 -18.56 6.83
N ARG A 153 3.66 -18.85 7.70
CA ARG A 153 3.58 -20.16 8.38
C ARG A 153 3.04 -21.27 7.46
N ARG A 154 2.45 -20.92 6.34
CA ARG A 154 1.96 -21.83 5.29
C ARG A 154 2.53 -21.37 3.95
N PRO A 155 3.76 -21.81 3.59
CA PRO A 155 4.40 -21.35 2.36
C PRO A 155 3.56 -21.78 1.16
N TYR A 156 2.97 -20.79 0.48
CA TYR A 156 2.36 -20.99 -0.82
C TYR A 156 3.47 -21.05 -1.85
N VAL A 157 3.73 -22.26 -2.35
CA VAL A 157 4.63 -22.45 -3.50
C VAL A 157 3.85 -21.98 -4.73
N ASN A 158 4.24 -20.83 -5.29
CA ASN A 158 3.70 -20.41 -6.57
C ASN A 158 4.12 -21.46 -7.62
N PRO A 159 3.18 -22.12 -8.36
CA PRO A 159 3.52 -23.14 -9.35
C PRO A 159 4.47 -22.66 -10.45
N ARG A 160 4.65 -21.35 -10.61
CA ARG A 160 5.56 -20.75 -11.60
C ARG A 160 7.01 -20.60 -11.12
N GLY A 161 7.35 -20.98 -9.87
CA GLY A 161 8.74 -21.11 -9.37
C GLY A 161 9.62 -19.86 -9.42
N PHE A 162 9.07 -18.68 -9.77
CA PHE A 162 9.86 -17.47 -9.96
C PHE A 162 10.21 -16.79 -8.62
N THR A 163 11.50 -16.64 -8.36
CA THR A 163 12.02 -15.76 -7.30
C THR A 163 12.02 -14.32 -7.79
N GLY A 164 11.76 -13.34 -6.89
CA GLY A 164 11.74 -11.92 -7.27
C GLY A 164 13.04 -11.44 -7.94
N HIS A 165 14.17 -12.06 -7.59
CA HIS A 165 15.47 -11.78 -8.21
C HIS A 165 15.49 -12.13 -9.71
N GLU A 166 14.86 -13.24 -10.09
CA GLU A 166 14.79 -13.68 -11.49
C GLU A 166 13.88 -12.78 -12.35
N MET A 167 12.91 -12.10 -11.74
CA MET A 167 12.06 -11.14 -12.44
C MET A 167 12.86 -9.91 -12.91
N PHE A 168 13.64 -9.32 -12.01
CA PHE A 168 14.47 -8.16 -12.34
C PHE A 168 15.58 -8.57 -13.32
N ASP A 169 16.16 -9.75 -13.17
CA ASP A 169 17.14 -10.29 -14.10
C ASP A 169 16.54 -10.61 -15.47
N ASN A 170 15.31 -11.09 -15.53
CA ASN A 170 14.61 -11.35 -16.80
C ASN A 170 14.19 -10.03 -17.48
N MET A 171 13.71 -9.02 -16.73
CA MET A 171 13.47 -7.68 -17.27
C MET A 171 14.78 -7.06 -17.78
N ARG A 172 15.85 -7.15 -17.00
CA ARG A 172 17.17 -6.65 -17.40
C ARG A 172 17.69 -7.33 -18.64
N ARG A 173 17.53 -8.67 -18.75
CA ARG A 173 17.92 -9.47 -19.95
C ARG A 173 17.03 -9.15 -21.16
N LYS A 174 15.74 -8.88 -20.95
CA LYS A 174 14.85 -8.45 -22.03
C LYS A 174 15.25 -7.07 -22.54
N TRP A 175 15.50 -6.12 -21.65
CA TRP A 175 15.96 -4.77 -21.97
C TRP A 175 17.32 -4.74 -22.70
N SER A 176 18.27 -5.58 -22.27
CA SER A 176 19.56 -5.68 -22.94
C SER A 176 19.46 -6.32 -24.32
N ARG A 177 18.57 -7.30 -24.53
CA ARG A 177 18.28 -7.90 -25.82
C ARG A 177 17.64 -6.90 -26.79
N ASP A 178 16.64 -6.16 -26.34
CA ASP A 178 15.97 -5.16 -27.15
C ASP A 178 16.98 -4.07 -27.58
N ARG A 179 17.82 -3.60 -26.65
CA ARG A 179 18.87 -2.62 -26.96
C ARG A 179 19.89 -3.16 -27.97
N SER A 180 20.29 -4.43 -27.87
CA SER A 180 21.22 -5.05 -28.83
C SER A 180 20.58 -5.27 -30.21
N HIS A 181 19.27 -5.47 -30.27
CA HIS A 181 18.52 -5.59 -31.53
C HIS A 181 18.43 -4.24 -32.26
N TYR A 182 18.25 -3.14 -31.52
CA TYR A 182 18.26 -1.78 -32.08
C TYR A 182 19.65 -1.37 -32.58
N GLN A 183 20.71 -1.82 -31.90
CA GLN A 183 22.11 -1.52 -32.34
C GLN A 183 22.57 -2.36 -33.52
N ARG A 184 21.94 -3.51 -33.81
CA ARG A 184 22.26 -4.40 -34.93
C ARG A 184 21.49 -4.09 -36.22
N ARG A 185 20.55 -3.11 -36.20
CA ARG A 185 19.95 -2.67 -37.48
C ARG A 185 21.05 -2.12 -38.39
N PRO A 186 21.32 -2.76 -39.54
CA PRO A 186 22.35 -2.28 -40.43
C PRO A 186 21.96 -0.89 -40.94
N LYS A 187 22.90 0.06 -40.86
CA LYS A 187 22.76 1.44 -41.34
C LYS A 187 22.31 1.56 -42.81
N ASN A 188 22.36 0.45 -43.56
CA ASN A 188 22.05 0.40 -44.99
C ASN A 188 20.57 0.37 -45.36
N GLN A 189 19.63 0.33 -44.36
CA GLN A 189 18.21 0.45 -44.68
C GLN A 189 17.68 1.88 -44.68
N ALA A 190 18.38 2.82 -44.05
CA ALA A 190 17.99 4.23 -44.04
C ALA A 190 18.32 4.95 -45.39
N SER A 191 19.19 4.40 -46.23
CA SER A 191 19.54 4.98 -47.52
C SER A 191 18.70 4.48 -48.69
N ARG A 192 17.75 3.58 -48.50
CA ARG A 192 16.86 3.07 -49.55
C ARG A 192 15.48 3.75 -49.59
N GLU A 193 15.15 4.58 -48.61
CA GLU A 193 13.86 5.31 -48.58
C GLU A 193 13.97 6.74 -49.17
N THR A 194 15.16 7.19 -49.58
CA THR A 194 15.34 8.53 -50.19
C THR A 194 15.43 8.54 -51.69
N ASP A 195 15.27 7.40 -52.39
CA ASP A 195 15.40 7.32 -53.86
C ASP A 195 14.03 7.35 -54.61
N TRP A 196 12.99 7.94 -53.99
CA TRP A 196 11.70 8.17 -54.65
C TRP A 196 11.33 9.66 -54.66
N GLU A 197 12.16 10.51 -55.28
CA GLU A 197 11.76 11.80 -55.85
C GLU A 197 12.18 11.89 -57.30
#